data_3967bbc843f200807596faa175d58d89
#
_entry.id   3967bbc843f200807596faa175d58d89
#
_cell.length_a   1.000
_cell.length_b   1.000
_cell.length_c   1.000
_cell.angle_alpha   90.00
_cell.angle_beta   90.00
_cell.angle_gamma   90.00
#
_symmetry.space_group_name_H-M   'P 1'
#
loop_
_entity.id
_entity.type
_entity.pdbx_description
1 polymer ?
#
loop_
_entity_poly.entity_id
_entity_poly.type
_entity_poly.pdbx_seq_one_letter_code
_entity_poly.pdbx_strand_id
1 'polypeptide(L)'
;SDLNPIMDLITFVDVGIPIEAVMVVLSQVPPGFSRRLNLRDGRAYYYQVETLIFGRAIERALYPERYIIGCDDPSQPLAAPYETFLKAHECPLLPMRYESAELAKISINCCLVASISVANTLAELCENIGADWAEIVPALKLDRRIGQYSYLSPGLGIAGGNLERDLTTVCEFSDRLGTDAGVVKAWISNSKYRKDWV
;
A
#
# COMPACT_ATOMS: atom_id res chain seq x y z
N SER A 1 -15.36 -5.77 1.46
CA SER A 1 -14.85 -6.59 2.59
C SER A 1 -15.66 -6.28 3.84
N ASP A 2 -15.95 -7.30 4.66
CA ASP A 2 -16.55 -7.09 5.99
C ASP A 2 -15.49 -6.50 6.93
N LEU A 3 -15.76 -5.31 7.46
CA LEU A 3 -14.86 -4.58 8.37
C LEU A 3 -15.27 -4.73 9.86
N ASN A 4 -16.40 -5.39 10.14
CA ASN A 4 -16.90 -5.53 11.51
C ASN A 4 -15.89 -6.23 12.42
N PRO A 5 -15.24 -7.34 12.02
CA PRO A 5 -14.30 -8.02 12.92
C PRO A 5 -13.12 -7.14 13.37
N ILE A 6 -12.59 -6.28 12.48
CA ILE A 6 -11.51 -5.37 12.86
C ILE A 6 -12.02 -4.21 13.72
N MET A 7 -13.24 -3.71 13.47
CA MET A 7 -13.84 -2.67 14.28
C MET A 7 -14.11 -3.17 15.71
N ASP A 8 -14.64 -4.39 15.85
CA ASP A 8 -14.90 -5.03 17.14
C ASP A 8 -13.60 -5.24 17.93
N LEU A 9 -12.55 -5.72 17.25
CA LEU A 9 -11.23 -5.90 17.87
C LEU A 9 -10.65 -4.56 18.35
N ILE A 10 -10.70 -3.52 17.53
CA ILE A 10 -10.21 -2.19 17.90
C ILE A 10 -10.98 -1.66 19.11
N THR A 11 -12.30 -1.78 19.13
CA THR A 11 -13.14 -1.37 20.25
C THR A 11 -12.81 -2.16 21.52
N PHE A 12 -12.66 -3.47 21.41
CA PHE A 12 -12.27 -4.33 22.52
C PHE A 12 -10.91 -3.92 23.10
N VAL A 13 -9.92 -3.70 22.27
CA VAL A 13 -8.58 -3.23 22.68
C VAL A 13 -8.66 -1.85 23.31
N ASP A 14 -9.40 -0.91 22.71
CA ASP A 14 -9.53 0.46 23.24
C ASP A 14 -10.07 0.47 24.66
N VAL A 15 -11.08 -0.35 24.95
CA VAL A 15 -11.66 -0.46 26.31
C VAL A 15 -10.68 -1.16 27.27
N GLY A 16 -9.91 -2.14 26.79
CA GLY A 16 -9.06 -2.99 27.62
C GLY A 16 -7.71 -2.38 28.02
N ILE A 17 -7.23 -1.33 27.33
CA ILE A 17 -5.92 -0.72 27.60
C ILE A 17 -6.06 0.63 28.33
N PRO A 18 -5.05 1.08 29.11
CA PRO A 18 -5.03 2.41 29.73
C PRO A 18 -5.25 3.52 28.72
N ILE A 19 -5.88 4.64 29.12
CA ILE A 19 -6.18 5.75 28.19
C ILE A 19 -4.90 6.43 27.67
N GLU A 20 -3.83 6.40 28.43
CA GLU A 20 -2.52 6.95 28.10
C GLU A 20 -1.76 6.11 27.07
N ALA A 21 -2.17 4.85 26.87
CA ALA A 21 -1.55 4.00 25.86
C ALA A 21 -1.85 4.49 24.44
N VAL A 22 -0.84 4.52 23.60
CA VAL A 22 -1.00 4.84 22.19
C VAL A 22 -1.48 3.60 21.44
N MET A 23 -2.55 3.74 20.68
CA MET A 23 -3.06 2.68 19.80
C MET A 23 -2.59 2.92 18.37
N VAL A 24 -1.96 1.91 17.76
CA VAL A 24 -1.52 1.95 16.37
C VAL A 24 -2.11 0.77 15.62
N VAL A 25 -2.84 1.04 14.54
CA VAL A 25 -3.41 0.01 13.66
C VAL A 25 -2.56 -0.13 12.42
N LEU A 26 -2.07 -1.35 12.16
CA LEU A 26 -1.26 -1.71 11.00
C LEU A 26 -2.04 -2.52 9.95
N SER A 27 -3.25 -2.95 10.29
CA SER A 27 -4.10 -3.71 9.36
C SER A 27 -4.49 -2.88 8.16
N GLN A 28 -4.45 -3.47 6.97
CA GLN A 28 -4.88 -2.80 5.76
C GLN A 28 -6.39 -2.56 5.79
N VAL A 29 -6.78 -1.30 5.68
CA VAL A 29 -8.17 -0.83 5.71
C VAL A 29 -8.43 0.12 4.54
N PRO A 30 -9.68 0.25 4.09
CA PRO A 30 -10.03 1.18 3.01
C PRO A 30 -9.98 2.63 3.50
N PRO A 31 -9.76 3.60 2.58
CA PRO A 31 -9.76 5.03 2.91
C PRO A 31 -11.03 5.48 3.65
N GLY A 32 -10.84 6.26 4.72
CA GLY A 32 -11.90 6.74 5.61
C GLY A 32 -12.31 5.76 6.69
N PHE A 33 -11.62 4.63 6.86
CA PHE A 33 -11.90 3.68 7.94
C PHE A 33 -11.56 4.29 9.30
N SER A 34 -10.32 4.74 9.50
CA SER A 34 -9.85 5.28 10.78
C SER A 34 -10.66 6.48 11.25
N ARG A 35 -11.12 7.32 10.34
CA ARG A 35 -11.96 8.49 10.65
C ARG A 35 -13.32 8.12 11.27
N ARG A 36 -13.82 6.92 11.01
CA ARG A 36 -15.13 6.47 11.47
C ARG A 36 -15.07 5.68 12.77
N LEU A 37 -13.87 5.43 13.31
CA LEU A 37 -13.74 4.74 14.59
C LEU A 37 -14.25 5.61 15.72
N ASN A 38 -15.05 5.02 16.60
CA ASN A 38 -15.55 5.64 17.82
C ASN A 38 -14.70 5.15 19.00
N LEU A 39 -13.59 5.84 19.27
CA LEU A 39 -12.66 5.52 20.34
C LEU A 39 -12.97 6.35 21.59
N ARG A 40 -12.45 5.93 22.75
CA ARG A 40 -12.59 6.69 23.99
C ARG A 40 -11.97 8.09 23.85
N ASP A 41 -12.63 9.10 24.42
CA ASP A 41 -12.12 10.48 24.43
C ASP A 41 -10.70 10.53 25.01
N GLY A 42 -9.81 11.22 24.30
CA GLY A 42 -8.41 11.36 24.67
C GLY A 42 -7.50 10.19 24.23
N ARG A 43 -8.03 9.16 23.56
CA ARG A 43 -7.21 8.08 23.00
C ARG A 43 -6.26 8.61 21.91
N ALA A 44 -4.97 8.49 22.12
CA ALA A 44 -4.00 8.67 21.05
C ALA A 44 -4.07 7.48 20.08
N TYR A 45 -4.50 7.74 18.84
CA TYR A 45 -4.70 6.73 17.81
C TYR A 45 -3.98 7.10 16.53
N TYR A 46 -3.33 6.13 15.90
CA TYR A 46 -2.64 6.27 14.63
C TYR A 46 -2.92 5.07 13.73
N TYR A 47 -2.97 5.34 12.43
CA TYR A 47 -2.86 4.32 11.40
C TYR A 47 -1.43 4.30 10.86
N GLN A 48 -0.77 3.14 10.82
CA GLN A 48 0.57 3.03 10.25
C GLN A 48 0.54 2.07 9.07
N VAL A 49 1.05 2.53 7.94
CA VAL A 49 1.15 1.70 6.73
C VAL A 49 2.19 0.63 6.93
N GLU A 50 1.76 -0.64 6.84
CA GLU A 50 2.67 -1.78 6.83
C GLU A 50 3.25 -1.99 5.44
N THR A 51 4.59 -2.04 5.34
CA THR A 51 5.33 -2.19 4.08
C THR A 51 6.27 -3.39 4.08
N LEU A 52 6.02 -4.39 4.91
CA LEU A 52 6.81 -5.62 4.92
C LEU A 52 6.72 -6.33 3.56
N ILE A 53 7.84 -6.93 3.16
CA ILE A 53 7.97 -7.68 1.92
C ILE A 53 8.22 -9.14 2.27
N PHE A 54 7.50 -10.06 1.63
CA PHE A 54 7.69 -11.49 1.82
C PHE A 54 9.16 -11.88 1.58
N GLY A 55 9.74 -12.66 2.49
CA GLY A 55 11.14 -13.07 2.46
C GLY A 55 12.13 -12.04 3.02
N ARG A 56 11.71 -10.77 3.22
CA ARG A 56 12.55 -9.69 3.79
C ARG A 56 11.86 -8.95 4.95
N ALA A 57 10.88 -9.58 5.59
CA ALA A 57 10.03 -8.92 6.59
C ALA A 57 10.84 -8.41 7.80
N ILE A 58 11.76 -9.23 8.33
CA ILE A 58 12.59 -8.85 9.49
C ILE A 58 13.52 -7.67 9.15
N GLU A 59 14.19 -7.73 8.00
CA GLU A 59 15.05 -6.64 7.52
C GLU A 59 14.26 -5.32 7.40
N ARG A 60 13.08 -5.40 6.78
CA ARG A 60 12.20 -4.23 6.58
C ARG A 60 11.62 -3.68 7.90
N ALA A 61 11.44 -4.54 8.89
CA ALA A 61 11.00 -4.12 10.22
C ALA A 61 12.12 -3.42 11.01
N LEU A 62 13.36 -3.91 10.88
CA LEU A 62 14.51 -3.33 11.57
C LEU A 62 15.05 -2.06 10.89
N TYR A 63 15.00 -2.02 9.56
CA TYR A 63 15.52 -0.93 8.73
C TYR A 63 14.45 -0.44 7.75
N PRO A 64 13.39 0.19 8.25
CA PRO A 64 12.32 0.72 7.40
C PRO A 64 12.84 1.88 6.55
N GLU A 65 12.40 1.96 5.30
CA GLU A 65 12.74 3.09 4.43
C GLU A 65 12.07 4.39 4.89
N ARG A 66 10.92 4.30 5.51
CA ARG A 66 10.09 5.39 6.02
C ARG A 66 8.93 4.85 6.84
N TYR A 67 8.35 5.69 7.68
CA TYR A 67 7.03 5.45 8.28
C TYR A 67 5.99 6.38 7.65
N ILE A 68 4.89 5.81 7.16
CA ILE A 68 3.69 6.53 6.70
C ILE A 68 2.67 6.43 7.83
N ILE A 69 2.29 7.58 8.41
CA ILE A 69 1.52 7.63 9.64
C ILE A 69 0.23 8.42 9.38
N GLY A 70 -0.91 7.74 9.46
CA GLY A 70 -2.21 8.39 9.46
C GLY A 70 -2.54 8.93 10.84
N CYS A 71 -2.94 10.19 10.91
CA CYS A 71 -3.36 10.87 12.12
C CYS A 71 -4.54 11.82 11.84
N ASP A 72 -5.17 12.32 12.86
CA ASP A 72 -6.29 13.25 12.74
C ASP A 72 -5.86 14.58 12.13
N ASP A 73 -4.83 15.19 12.72
CA ASP A 73 -4.23 16.44 12.27
C ASP A 73 -2.70 16.29 12.13
N PRO A 74 -2.16 16.23 10.89
CA PRO A 74 -0.73 16.07 10.66
C PRO A 74 0.11 17.31 11.02
N SER A 75 -0.50 18.44 11.36
CA SER A 75 0.20 19.62 11.87
C SER A 75 0.55 19.53 13.36
N GLN A 76 -0.07 18.60 14.08
CA GLN A 76 0.20 18.36 15.49
C GLN A 76 1.34 17.35 15.67
N PRO A 77 2.13 17.47 16.75
CA PRO A 77 3.15 16.48 17.05
C PRO A 77 2.52 15.11 17.34
N LEU A 78 3.24 14.05 17.01
CA LEU A 78 2.84 12.70 17.40
C LEU A 78 2.95 12.55 18.92
N ALA A 79 2.18 11.62 19.51
CA ALA A 79 2.30 11.28 20.92
C ALA A 79 3.75 10.87 21.23
N ALA A 80 4.34 11.47 22.28
CA ALA A 80 5.76 11.37 22.57
C ALA A 80 6.31 9.92 22.66
N PRO A 81 5.60 8.94 23.28
CA PRO A 81 6.08 7.56 23.30
C PRO A 81 6.17 6.95 21.90
N TYR A 82 5.20 7.24 21.03
CA TYR A 82 5.17 6.73 19.67
C TYR A 82 6.25 7.40 18.79
N GLU A 83 6.38 8.70 18.89
CA GLU A 83 7.41 9.44 18.17
C GLU A 83 8.82 8.97 18.55
N THR A 84 9.08 8.73 19.84
CA THR A 84 10.36 8.21 20.33
C THR A 84 10.66 6.83 19.75
N PHE A 85 9.66 5.94 19.73
CA PHE A 85 9.79 4.61 19.13
C PHE A 85 10.13 4.71 17.63
N LEU A 86 9.42 5.54 16.88
CA LEU A 86 9.64 5.68 15.43
C LEU A 86 11.02 6.28 15.12
N LYS A 87 11.45 7.29 15.86
CA LYS A 87 12.75 7.96 15.67
C LYS A 87 13.95 7.04 15.92
N ALA A 88 13.78 5.99 16.71
CA ALA A 88 14.83 4.99 16.95
C ALA A 88 15.26 4.23 15.68
N HIS A 89 14.44 4.26 14.61
CA HIS A 89 14.75 3.61 13.34
C HIS A 89 15.45 4.53 12.32
N GLU A 90 15.72 5.78 12.67
CA GLU A 90 16.51 6.75 11.88
C GLU A 90 16.03 6.90 10.41
N CYS A 91 14.74 6.77 10.15
CA CYS A 91 14.14 6.92 8.83
C CYS A 91 13.13 8.08 8.78
N PRO A 92 12.77 8.58 7.58
CA PRO A 92 11.75 9.62 7.44
C PRO A 92 10.42 9.24 8.05
N LEU A 93 9.83 10.14 8.84
CA LEU A 93 8.46 10.05 9.35
C LEU A 93 7.57 10.92 8.47
N LEU A 94 6.50 10.35 7.95
CA LEU A 94 5.55 11.00 7.04
C LEU A 94 4.16 11.02 7.65
N PRO A 95 3.88 11.92 8.63
CA PRO A 95 2.54 12.08 9.16
C PRO A 95 1.64 12.71 8.08
N MET A 96 0.43 12.18 7.98
CA MET A 96 -0.60 12.64 7.05
C MET A 96 -1.98 12.29 7.60
N ARG A 97 -3.03 12.85 6.99
CA ARG A 97 -4.41 12.51 7.38
C ARG A 97 -4.66 11.02 7.23
N TYR A 98 -5.56 10.47 8.04
CA TYR A 98 -5.92 9.03 7.98
C TYR A 98 -6.23 8.58 6.56
N GLU A 99 -7.08 9.31 5.86
CA GLU A 99 -7.51 8.98 4.50
C GLU A 99 -6.34 8.95 3.51
N SER A 100 -5.38 9.85 3.69
CA SER A 100 -4.17 9.90 2.86
C SER A 100 -3.25 8.71 3.12
N ALA A 101 -3.06 8.33 4.38
CA ALA A 101 -2.22 7.19 4.76
C ALA A 101 -2.84 5.85 4.30
N GLU A 102 -4.15 5.69 4.49
CA GLU A 102 -4.92 4.53 4.02
C GLU A 102 -4.85 4.40 2.49
N LEU A 103 -4.99 5.51 1.76
CA LEU A 103 -4.86 5.53 0.31
C LEU A 103 -3.40 5.34 -0.13
N ALA A 104 -2.41 5.82 0.62
CA ALA A 104 -0.99 5.68 0.28
C ALA A 104 -0.58 4.20 0.14
N LYS A 105 -1.09 3.31 1.00
CA LYS A 105 -0.85 1.86 0.87
C LYS A 105 -1.37 1.32 -0.45
N ILE A 106 -2.60 1.67 -0.82
CA ILE A 106 -3.22 1.27 -2.08
C ILE A 106 -2.46 1.87 -3.27
N SER A 107 -2.03 3.13 -3.16
CA SER A 107 -1.26 3.82 -4.21
C SER A 107 0.08 3.15 -4.50
N ILE A 108 0.80 2.71 -3.46
CA ILE A 108 2.04 1.93 -3.63
C ILE A 108 1.74 0.67 -4.46
N ASN A 109 0.71 -0.08 -4.09
CA ASN A 109 0.33 -1.29 -4.79
C ASN A 109 -0.11 -1.02 -6.23
N CYS A 110 -0.84 0.06 -6.50
CA CYS A 110 -1.19 0.48 -7.86
C CYS A 110 0.05 0.79 -8.70
N CYS A 111 1.04 1.51 -8.15
CA CYS A 111 2.31 1.79 -8.86
C CYS A 111 3.08 0.50 -9.18
N LEU A 112 3.11 -0.46 -8.26
CA LEU A 112 3.74 -1.77 -8.50
C LEU A 112 3.02 -2.53 -9.62
N VAL A 113 1.69 -2.57 -9.59
CA VAL A 113 0.86 -3.22 -10.62
C VAL A 113 1.04 -2.56 -11.98
N ALA A 114 1.10 -1.23 -12.05
CA ALA A 114 1.38 -0.51 -13.30
C ALA A 114 2.70 -0.98 -13.92
N SER A 115 3.77 -1.06 -13.13
CA SER A 115 5.09 -1.53 -13.59
C SER A 115 5.03 -2.99 -14.08
N ILE A 116 4.36 -3.87 -13.34
CA ILE A 116 4.18 -5.28 -13.72
C ILE A 116 3.39 -5.39 -15.04
N SER A 117 2.30 -4.63 -15.20
CA SER A 117 1.47 -4.67 -16.41
C SER A 117 2.25 -4.18 -17.62
N VAL A 118 3.05 -3.11 -17.48
CA VAL A 118 3.94 -2.62 -18.54
C VAL A 118 4.97 -3.67 -18.92
N ALA A 119 5.65 -4.26 -17.93
CA ALA A 119 6.66 -5.30 -18.16
C ALA A 119 6.08 -6.51 -18.89
N ASN A 120 4.91 -7.00 -18.46
CA ASN A 120 4.22 -8.13 -19.08
C ASN A 120 3.85 -7.84 -20.54
N THR A 121 3.26 -6.67 -20.80
CA THR A 121 2.79 -6.31 -22.14
C THR A 121 3.95 -6.14 -23.10
N LEU A 122 5.02 -5.46 -22.68
CA LEU A 122 6.15 -5.16 -23.57
C LEU A 122 7.07 -6.37 -23.75
N ALA A 123 7.23 -7.23 -22.75
CA ALA A 123 7.98 -8.47 -22.92
C ALA A 123 7.33 -9.40 -23.94
N GLU A 124 6.01 -9.56 -23.90
CA GLU A 124 5.27 -10.33 -24.92
C GLU A 124 5.41 -9.71 -26.32
N LEU A 125 5.37 -8.38 -26.42
CA LEU A 125 5.62 -7.70 -27.70
C LEU A 125 7.04 -8.00 -28.24
N CYS A 126 8.06 -8.00 -27.35
CA CYS A 126 9.44 -8.31 -27.73
C CYS A 126 9.55 -9.68 -28.40
N GLU A 127 8.88 -10.70 -27.86
CA GLU A 127 8.87 -12.06 -28.43
C GLU A 127 8.35 -12.10 -29.89
N ASN A 128 7.44 -11.19 -30.24
CA ASN A 128 6.82 -11.14 -31.57
C ASN A 128 7.57 -10.26 -32.59
N ILE A 129 8.46 -9.40 -32.15
CA ILE A 129 9.20 -8.48 -33.04
C ILE A 129 10.69 -8.77 -33.07
N GLY A 130 11.16 -9.83 -32.40
CA GLY A 130 12.59 -10.19 -32.37
C GLY A 130 13.43 -9.29 -31.45
N ALA A 131 12.81 -8.60 -30.49
CA ALA A 131 13.50 -7.87 -29.42
C ALA A 131 13.66 -8.76 -28.18
N ASP A 132 14.57 -8.38 -27.27
CA ASP A 132 14.74 -9.04 -25.98
C ASP A 132 14.44 -8.05 -24.85
N TRP A 133 13.43 -8.39 -24.03
CA TRP A 133 13.08 -7.59 -22.87
C TRP A 133 14.23 -7.47 -21.86
N ALA A 134 15.05 -8.51 -21.73
CA ALA A 134 16.20 -8.49 -20.81
C ALA A 134 17.26 -7.46 -21.21
N GLU A 135 17.40 -7.14 -22.50
CA GLU A 135 18.29 -6.07 -22.98
C GLU A 135 17.71 -4.67 -22.68
N ILE A 136 16.38 -4.53 -22.65
CA ILE A 136 15.70 -3.24 -22.43
C ILE A 136 15.70 -2.86 -20.94
N VAL A 137 15.52 -3.82 -20.03
CA VAL A 137 15.40 -3.60 -18.59
C VAL A 137 16.52 -2.76 -17.99
N PRO A 138 17.81 -2.97 -18.29
CA PRO A 138 18.90 -2.14 -17.77
C PRO A 138 18.75 -0.66 -18.13
N ALA A 139 18.34 -0.34 -19.36
CA ALA A 139 18.10 1.03 -19.78
C ALA A 139 16.97 1.69 -18.99
N LEU A 140 15.87 0.98 -18.76
CA LEU A 140 14.75 1.45 -17.95
C LEU A 140 15.16 1.70 -16.48
N LYS A 141 15.93 0.81 -15.89
CA LYS A 141 16.40 0.95 -14.51
C LYS A 141 17.36 2.13 -14.30
N LEU A 142 18.12 2.51 -15.33
CA LEU A 142 19.02 3.66 -15.29
C LEU A 142 18.27 5.00 -15.47
N ASP A 143 17.07 5.00 -16.04
CA ASP A 143 16.22 6.20 -16.10
C ASP A 143 15.73 6.56 -14.69
N ARG A 144 16.12 7.76 -14.19
CA ARG A 144 15.77 8.21 -12.84
C ARG A 144 14.26 8.35 -12.60
N ARG A 145 13.46 8.50 -13.64
CA ARG A 145 11.99 8.59 -13.56
C ARG A 145 11.34 7.23 -13.33
N ILE A 146 12.03 6.15 -13.68
CA ILE A 146 11.59 4.76 -13.50
C ILE A 146 12.27 4.18 -12.27
N GLY A 147 13.60 4.19 -12.23
CA GLY A 147 14.43 3.84 -11.09
C GLY A 147 14.78 2.35 -11.00
N GLN A 148 15.90 2.08 -10.31
CA GLN A 148 16.49 0.73 -10.25
C GLN A 148 15.65 -0.30 -9.49
N TYR A 149 14.70 0.14 -8.67
CA TYR A 149 13.85 -0.72 -7.84
C TYR A 149 12.48 -1.03 -8.48
N SER A 150 12.25 -0.56 -9.71
CA SER A 150 11.00 -0.82 -10.43
C SER A 150 10.81 -2.31 -10.72
N TYR A 151 9.56 -2.77 -10.64
CA TYR A 151 9.17 -4.16 -10.91
C TYR A 151 9.04 -4.37 -12.42
N LEU A 152 10.15 -4.76 -13.07
CA LEU A 152 10.25 -4.92 -14.51
C LEU A 152 10.45 -6.40 -14.94
N SER A 153 10.33 -7.34 -14.02
CA SER A 153 10.34 -8.77 -14.37
C SER A 153 8.97 -9.20 -14.86
N PRO A 154 8.82 -9.67 -16.10
CA PRO A 154 7.56 -10.19 -16.60
C PRO A 154 7.18 -11.50 -15.93
N GLY A 155 5.89 -11.81 -15.86
CA GLY A 155 5.36 -13.01 -15.23
C GLY A 155 3.92 -13.31 -15.64
N LEU A 156 3.27 -14.22 -14.92
CA LEU A 156 1.91 -14.68 -15.18
C LEU A 156 0.82 -13.77 -14.56
N GLY A 157 1.01 -12.47 -14.66
CA GLY A 157 0.07 -11.50 -14.10
C GLY A 157 0.34 -11.17 -12.63
N ILE A 158 -0.64 -10.57 -11.98
CA ILE A 158 -0.55 -10.17 -10.57
C ILE A 158 -0.77 -11.42 -9.71
N ALA A 159 0.20 -11.71 -8.84
CA ALA A 159 0.08 -12.76 -7.84
C ALA A 159 -0.19 -12.17 -6.45
N GLY A 160 -1.05 -12.86 -5.68
CA GLY A 160 -1.38 -12.51 -4.30
C GLY A 160 -2.65 -11.66 -4.15
N GLY A 161 -3.52 -12.07 -3.23
CA GLY A 161 -4.84 -11.47 -3.01
C GLY A 161 -4.80 -10.00 -2.53
N ASN A 162 -3.67 -9.51 -2.02
CA ASN A 162 -3.56 -8.12 -1.55
C ASN A 162 -3.62 -7.11 -2.70
N LEU A 163 -2.85 -7.34 -3.78
CA LEU A 163 -2.85 -6.44 -4.94
C LEU A 163 -4.22 -6.43 -5.63
N GLU A 164 -4.81 -7.61 -5.86
CA GLU A 164 -6.13 -7.72 -6.50
C GLU A 164 -7.23 -7.04 -5.67
N ARG A 165 -7.20 -7.21 -4.34
CA ARG A 165 -8.13 -6.55 -3.43
C ARG A 165 -8.02 -5.03 -3.50
N ASP A 166 -6.80 -4.49 -3.56
CA ASP A 166 -6.57 -3.05 -3.61
C ASP A 166 -7.08 -2.45 -4.92
N LEU A 167 -6.83 -3.11 -6.06
CA LEU A 167 -7.40 -2.67 -7.34
C LEU A 167 -8.93 -2.70 -7.32
N THR A 168 -9.52 -3.75 -6.75
CA THR A 168 -10.97 -3.85 -6.57
C THR A 168 -11.50 -2.70 -5.70
N THR A 169 -10.81 -2.40 -4.59
CA THR A 169 -11.15 -1.28 -3.71
C THR A 169 -11.15 0.05 -4.47
N VAL A 170 -10.14 0.30 -5.32
CA VAL A 170 -10.10 1.53 -6.15
C VAL A 170 -11.29 1.59 -7.09
N CYS A 171 -11.63 0.48 -7.77
CA CYS A 171 -12.78 0.44 -8.67
C CYS A 171 -14.09 0.72 -7.92
N GLU A 172 -14.32 0.08 -6.76
CA GLU A 172 -15.52 0.29 -5.94
C GLU A 172 -15.64 1.74 -5.47
N PHE A 173 -14.53 2.37 -5.05
CA PHE A 173 -14.53 3.78 -4.65
C PHE A 173 -14.82 4.69 -5.83
N SER A 174 -14.20 4.45 -6.99
CA SER A 174 -14.41 5.24 -8.20
C SER A 174 -15.86 5.15 -8.68
N ASP A 175 -16.43 3.96 -8.72
CA ASP A 175 -17.82 3.75 -9.11
C ASP A 175 -18.78 4.49 -8.15
N ARG A 176 -18.52 4.48 -6.84
CA ARG A 176 -19.32 5.18 -5.83
C ARG A 176 -19.21 6.70 -5.90
N LEU A 177 -18.01 7.20 -6.22
CA LEU A 177 -17.70 8.63 -6.23
C LEU A 177 -17.84 9.27 -7.63
N GLY A 178 -18.11 8.47 -8.66
CA GLY A 178 -18.23 8.95 -10.04
C GLY A 178 -16.87 9.38 -10.64
N THR A 179 -15.76 8.77 -10.22
CA THR A 179 -14.43 9.04 -10.77
C THR A 179 -14.01 7.95 -11.74
N ASP A 180 -13.02 8.22 -12.63
CA ASP A 180 -12.52 7.25 -13.58
C ASP A 180 -11.61 6.21 -12.93
N ALA A 181 -11.83 4.93 -13.24
CA ALA A 181 -10.97 3.81 -12.89
C ALA A 181 -10.54 2.98 -14.13
N GLY A 182 -10.63 3.55 -15.33
CA GLY A 182 -10.36 2.84 -16.58
C GLY A 182 -8.98 2.20 -16.62
N VAL A 183 -7.95 2.90 -16.18
CA VAL A 183 -6.58 2.37 -16.11
C VAL A 183 -6.48 1.18 -15.15
N VAL A 184 -7.12 1.24 -13.99
CA VAL A 184 -7.10 0.14 -13.01
C VAL A 184 -7.84 -1.09 -13.53
N LYS A 185 -8.99 -0.88 -14.18
CA LYS A 185 -9.75 -1.95 -14.86
C LYS A 185 -8.91 -2.61 -15.97
N ALA A 186 -8.11 -1.82 -16.72
CA ALA A 186 -7.19 -2.34 -17.72
C ALA A 186 -6.07 -3.21 -17.11
N TRP A 187 -5.49 -2.84 -15.96
CA TRP A 187 -4.52 -3.68 -15.27
C TRP A 187 -5.11 -5.01 -14.81
N ILE A 188 -6.33 -4.99 -14.27
CA ILE A 188 -7.04 -6.23 -13.88
C ILE A 188 -7.24 -7.13 -15.10
N SER A 189 -7.66 -6.57 -16.23
CA SER A 189 -7.85 -7.31 -17.48
C SER A 189 -6.54 -7.90 -18.01
N ASN A 190 -5.47 -7.10 -18.02
CA ASN A 190 -4.13 -7.55 -18.39
C ASN A 190 -3.63 -8.70 -17.51
N SER A 191 -3.84 -8.60 -16.19
CA SER A 191 -3.48 -9.66 -15.26
C SER A 191 -4.24 -10.97 -15.54
N LYS A 192 -5.53 -10.90 -15.83
CA LYS A 192 -6.32 -12.08 -16.21
C LYS A 192 -5.79 -12.71 -17.49
N TYR A 193 -5.59 -11.92 -18.54
CA TYR A 193 -5.01 -12.37 -19.79
C TYR A 193 -3.68 -13.11 -19.59
N ARG A 194 -2.79 -12.57 -18.76
CA ARG A 194 -1.49 -13.19 -18.47
C ARG A 194 -1.58 -14.47 -17.65
N LYS A 195 -2.58 -14.65 -16.79
CA LYS A 195 -2.83 -15.89 -16.05
C LYS A 195 -3.27 -17.03 -16.97
N ASP A 196 -4.00 -16.70 -18.01
CA ASP A 196 -4.55 -17.68 -18.97
C ASP A 196 -3.59 -17.93 -20.16
N TRP A 197 -2.39 -17.34 -20.15
CA TRP A 197 -1.43 -17.41 -21.26
C TRP A 197 -0.67 -18.74 -21.35
N VAL A 198 -0.72 -19.60 -20.31
CA VAL A 198 -0.04 -20.93 -20.26
C VAL A 198 -0.95 -22.04 -20.73
#